data_95c4bf68e690402cc9e3c652c0106fa4
#
_entry.id   95c4bf68e690402cc9e3c652c0106fa4
#
_cell.length_a   1.000
_cell.length_b   1.000
_cell.length_c   1.000
_cell.angle_alpha   90.00
_cell.angle_beta   90.00
_cell.angle_gamma   90.00
#
_symmetry.space_group_name_H-M   'P 1'
#
loop_
_entity.id
_entity.type
_entity.pdbx_description
1 polymer ?
#
loop_
_entity_poly.entity_id
_entity_poly.type
_entity_poly.pdbx_seq_one_letter_code
_entity_poly.pdbx_strand_id
1 'polypeptide(L)'
;MVRLSMNELTTLRWSFDEDVRHYAAAGFDSIAVWRQKVSDFGEAKAIELIEDHGLNVSAILWAGGFTGSDGRSYKDSVEDALEAVQLTADMKAGSLVVYSGARSGHTHNHARRLFRNALQDLLPCARERGVTLAVEPMHVGCASSWTFLTDLDETLDLIRSYESPHLKLVFDAYHLGHVPGIVDRLPKLTPWIALVQLGDAKQPPCGEQNRCRLGSGALPLQAIVSALVRCGYAGDLDIELMGEDLENPDYVELLDHSRRAVCELLRDSSPSLSVTSD
;
A
#
# COMPACT_ATOMS: atom_id res chain seq x y z
N MET A 1 9.59 9.94 -12.21
CA MET A 1 8.39 10.79 -11.95
C MET A 1 7.46 9.97 -11.08
N VAL A 2 6.83 10.58 -10.10
CA VAL A 2 5.84 9.91 -9.25
C VAL A 2 4.55 9.68 -10.05
N ARG A 3 3.90 8.53 -9.87
CA ARG A 3 2.61 8.20 -10.48
C ARG A 3 1.49 8.29 -9.45
N LEU A 4 0.28 8.63 -9.90
CA LEU A 4 -0.91 8.61 -9.06
C LEU A 4 -1.62 7.27 -9.21
N SER A 5 -1.81 6.57 -8.11
CA SER A 5 -2.58 5.33 -8.04
C SER A 5 -3.84 5.49 -7.20
N MET A 6 -4.88 4.77 -7.57
CA MET A 6 -6.09 4.64 -6.75
C MET A 6 -6.26 3.19 -6.31
N ASN A 7 -6.56 3.03 -5.03
CA ASN A 7 -6.74 1.74 -4.37
C ASN A 7 -8.19 1.27 -4.48
N GLU A 8 -8.43 0.04 -4.94
CA GLU A 8 -9.77 -0.54 -5.06
C GLU A 8 -10.53 -0.67 -3.73
N LEU A 9 -9.82 -0.63 -2.58
CA LEU A 9 -10.48 -0.57 -1.27
C LEU A 9 -11.18 0.76 -1.03
N THR A 10 -10.84 1.81 -1.78
CA THR A 10 -11.52 3.11 -1.75
C THR A 10 -12.91 3.04 -2.37
N THR A 11 -13.10 2.17 -3.36
CA THR A 11 -14.32 2.06 -4.15
C THR A 11 -14.93 0.66 -4.07
N LEU A 12 -15.07 0.15 -2.85
CA LEU A 12 -15.49 -1.23 -2.57
C LEU A 12 -16.80 -1.66 -3.26
N ARG A 13 -17.71 -0.72 -3.53
CA ARG A 13 -19.01 -1.02 -4.16
C ARG A 13 -18.95 -1.13 -5.67
N TRP A 14 -17.87 -0.65 -6.30
CA TRP A 14 -17.67 -0.82 -7.74
C TRP A 14 -17.12 -2.21 -8.04
N SER A 15 -17.50 -2.73 -9.19
CA SER A 15 -16.88 -3.91 -9.78
C SER A 15 -15.49 -3.56 -10.33
N PHE A 16 -14.69 -4.58 -10.60
CA PHE A 16 -13.35 -4.40 -11.15
C PHE A 16 -13.33 -3.56 -12.44
N ASP A 17 -14.27 -3.82 -13.36
CA ASP A 17 -14.34 -3.10 -14.63
C ASP A 17 -14.84 -1.65 -14.47
N GLU A 18 -15.68 -1.37 -13.47
CA GLU A 18 -16.05 0.00 -13.10
C GLU A 18 -14.83 0.75 -12.56
N ASP A 19 -14.05 0.13 -11.65
CA ASP A 19 -12.82 0.75 -11.11
C ASP A 19 -11.85 1.11 -12.23
N VAL A 20 -11.50 0.17 -13.09
CA VAL A 20 -10.55 0.40 -14.20
C VAL A 20 -10.99 1.55 -15.09
N ARG A 21 -12.27 1.55 -15.53
CA ARG A 21 -12.80 2.60 -16.41
C ARG A 21 -12.81 3.96 -15.73
N HIS A 22 -13.27 4.03 -14.49
CA HIS A 22 -13.40 5.29 -13.78
C HIS A 22 -12.05 5.86 -13.36
N TYR A 23 -11.09 5.01 -12.96
CA TYR A 23 -9.74 5.47 -12.60
C TYR A 23 -9.00 6.02 -13.82
N ALA A 24 -9.06 5.32 -14.95
CA ALA A 24 -8.50 5.80 -16.21
C ALA A 24 -9.16 7.11 -16.67
N ALA A 25 -10.49 7.18 -16.65
CA ALA A 25 -11.24 8.39 -17.02
C ALA A 25 -10.95 9.59 -16.10
N ALA A 26 -10.73 9.34 -14.80
CA ALA A 26 -10.34 10.36 -13.84
C ALA A 26 -8.86 10.79 -13.98
N GLY A 27 -8.05 10.10 -14.81
CA GLY A 27 -6.66 10.45 -15.11
C GLY A 27 -5.67 9.99 -14.03
N PHE A 28 -5.93 8.84 -13.41
CA PHE A 28 -4.93 8.11 -12.64
C PHE A 28 -3.97 7.37 -13.56
N ASP A 29 -2.72 7.22 -13.12
CA ASP A 29 -1.67 6.51 -13.84
C ASP A 29 -1.68 5.01 -13.52
N SER A 30 -2.20 4.65 -12.34
CA SER A 30 -2.10 3.31 -11.78
C SER A 30 -3.33 2.94 -10.94
N ILE A 31 -3.49 1.64 -10.73
CA ILE A 31 -4.49 1.03 -9.85
C ILE A 31 -3.80 0.08 -8.86
N ALA A 32 -4.17 0.13 -7.57
CA ALA A 32 -3.84 -0.94 -6.62
C ALA A 32 -5.00 -1.93 -6.59
N VAL A 33 -4.70 -3.16 -6.96
CA VAL A 33 -5.70 -4.18 -7.33
C VAL A 33 -6.01 -5.10 -6.15
N TRP A 34 -7.29 -5.23 -5.80
CA TRP A 34 -7.75 -6.19 -4.82
C TRP A 34 -8.01 -7.56 -5.46
N ARG A 35 -7.25 -8.58 -5.03
CA ARG A 35 -7.27 -9.95 -5.59
C ARG A 35 -8.68 -10.53 -5.72
N GLN A 36 -9.58 -10.24 -4.78
CA GLN A 36 -10.94 -10.76 -4.82
C GLN A 36 -11.71 -10.25 -6.06
N LYS A 37 -11.62 -8.97 -6.36
CA LYS A 37 -12.27 -8.40 -7.55
C LYS A 37 -11.71 -9.00 -8.84
N VAL A 38 -10.41 -9.23 -8.91
CA VAL A 38 -9.77 -9.91 -10.06
C VAL A 38 -10.24 -11.36 -10.19
N SER A 39 -10.32 -12.07 -9.06
CA SER A 39 -10.82 -13.47 -9.07
C SER A 39 -12.27 -13.56 -9.57
N ASP A 40 -13.11 -12.62 -9.15
CA ASP A 40 -14.53 -12.58 -9.56
C ASP A 40 -14.67 -12.18 -11.04
N PHE A 41 -13.81 -11.30 -11.54
CA PHE A 41 -13.83 -10.84 -12.94
C PHE A 41 -13.15 -11.80 -13.91
N GLY A 42 -12.11 -12.47 -13.46
CA GLY A 42 -11.24 -13.39 -14.21
C GLY A 42 -9.91 -12.75 -14.61
N GLU A 43 -8.80 -13.36 -14.17
CA GLU A 43 -7.44 -12.80 -14.23
C GLU A 43 -7.03 -12.38 -15.65
N ALA A 44 -7.20 -13.23 -16.67
CA ALA A 44 -6.82 -12.92 -18.04
C ALA A 44 -7.57 -11.69 -18.60
N LYS A 45 -8.87 -11.58 -18.31
CA LYS A 45 -9.69 -10.44 -18.71
C LYS A 45 -9.31 -9.17 -17.94
N ALA A 46 -8.91 -9.32 -16.67
CA ALA A 46 -8.48 -8.20 -15.85
C ALA A 46 -7.19 -7.59 -16.40
N ILE A 47 -6.22 -8.42 -16.79
CA ILE A 47 -4.97 -7.97 -17.42
C ILE A 47 -5.26 -7.22 -18.72
N GLU A 48 -6.05 -7.81 -19.61
CA GLU A 48 -6.45 -7.19 -20.88
C GLU A 48 -7.13 -5.83 -20.65
N LEU A 49 -8.08 -5.75 -19.73
CA LEU A 49 -8.83 -4.53 -19.46
C LEU A 49 -7.93 -3.41 -18.91
N ILE A 50 -6.99 -3.72 -18.02
CA ILE A 50 -6.01 -2.76 -17.50
C ILE A 50 -5.11 -2.24 -18.63
N GLU A 51 -4.60 -3.13 -19.49
CA GLU A 51 -3.74 -2.76 -20.63
C GLU A 51 -4.51 -1.89 -21.63
N ASP A 52 -5.76 -2.21 -21.94
CA ASP A 52 -6.62 -1.45 -22.85
C ASP A 52 -6.89 -0.03 -22.36
N HIS A 53 -6.92 0.19 -21.04
CA HIS A 53 -7.12 1.51 -20.43
C HIS A 53 -5.81 2.24 -20.12
N GLY A 54 -4.65 1.62 -20.38
CA GLY A 54 -3.34 2.23 -20.20
C GLY A 54 -2.95 2.46 -18.73
N LEU A 55 -3.57 1.75 -17.79
CA LEU A 55 -3.20 1.82 -16.37
C LEU A 55 -2.01 0.92 -16.08
N ASN A 56 -1.17 1.35 -15.12
CA ASN A 56 -0.20 0.47 -14.48
C ASN A 56 -0.84 -0.17 -13.24
N VAL A 57 -0.29 -1.28 -12.77
CA VAL A 57 -0.67 -1.87 -11.47
C VAL A 57 0.38 -1.46 -10.44
N SER A 58 -0.02 -0.62 -9.47
CA SER A 58 0.88 -0.17 -8.40
C SER A 58 1.17 -1.27 -7.40
N ALA A 59 0.16 -2.02 -7.02
CA ALA A 59 0.28 -3.13 -6.09
C ALA A 59 -0.85 -4.16 -6.28
N ILE A 60 -0.58 -5.39 -5.87
CA ILE A 60 -1.60 -6.41 -5.60
C ILE A 60 -1.88 -6.44 -4.09
N LEU A 61 -3.13 -6.36 -3.73
CA LEU A 61 -3.63 -6.39 -2.36
C LEU A 61 -4.32 -7.74 -2.15
N TRP A 62 -3.93 -8.48 -1.23
CA TRP A 62 -2.74 -8.71 -0.42
C TRP A 62 -2.53 -10.21 -0.25
N ALA A 63 -1.37 -10.62 0.28
CA ALA A 63 -1.14 -11.96 0.80
C ALA A 63 -0.84 -11.90 2.30
N GLY A 64 -1.19 -12.94 3.06
CA GLY A 64 -0.95 -12.93 4.50
C GLY A 64 -1.66 -14.02 5.28
N GLY A 65 -1.84 -13.78 6.59
CA GLY A 65 -2.52 -14.72 7.46
C GLY A 65 -1.62 -15.85 7.99
N PHE A 66 -0.30 -15.71 7.91
CA PHE A 66 0.69 -16.75 8.24
C PHE A 66 0.69 -17.23 9.70
N THR A 67 -0.06 -16.56 10.56
CA THR A 67 -0.27 -16.95 11.96
C THR A 67 -1.51 -17.81 12.17
N GLY A 68 -2.30 -18.07 11.12
CA GLY A 68 -3.59 -18.76 11.22
C GLY A 68 -4.70 -17.89 11.84
N SER A 69 -4.53 -16.58 11.88
CA SER A 69 -5.51 -15.65 12.46
C SER A 69 -6.82 -15.57 11.68
N ASP A 70 -6.80 -15.94 10.43
CA ASP A 70 -7.94 -15.99 9.51
C ASP A 70 -8.56 -17.39 9.38
N GLY A 71 -8.09 -18.35 10.17
CA GLY A 71 -8.57 -19.72 10.18
C GLY A 71 -7.88 -20.66 9.17
N ARG A 72 -7.03 -20.15 8.29
CA ARG A 72 -6.24 -20.96 7.36
C ARG A 72 -5.05 -21.59 8.09
N SER A 73 -4.57 -22.74 7.60
CA SER A 73 -3.30 -23.29 8.08
C SER A 73 -2.12 -22.46 7.55
N TYR A 74 -0.97 -22.55 8.22
CA TYR A 74 0.26 -21.91 7.73
C TYR A 74 0.57 -22.31 6.28
N LYS A 75 0.40 -23.61 5.95
CA LYS A 75 0.65 -24.13 4.62
C LYS A 75 -0.28 -23.49 3.57
N ASP A 76 -1.58 -23.45 3.86
CA ASP A 76 -2.57 -22.83 2.95
C ASP A 76 -2.28 -21.34 2.74
N SER A 77 -1.86 -20.62 3.79
CA SER A 77 -1.50 -19.21 3.69
C SER A 77 -0.23 -18.99 2.83
N VAL A 78 0.74 -19.89 2.90
CA VAL A 78 1.94 -19.82 2.05
C VAL A 78 1.60 -20.19 0.60
N GLU A 79 0.78 -21.21 0.35
CA GLU A 79 0.34 -21.60 -0.99
C GLU A 79 -0.45 -20.45 -1.66
N ASP A 80 -1.43 -19.84 -0.96
CA ASP A 80 -2.16 -18.65 -1.42
C ASP A 80 -1.23 -17.47 -1.73
N ALA A 81 -0.21 -17.26 -0.89
CA ALA A 81 0.75 -16.19 -1.11
C ALA A 81 1.66 -16.44 -2.32
N LEU A 82 2.02 -17.69 -2.62
CA LEU A 82 2.76 -18.04 -3.84
C LEU A 82 1.91 -17.81 -5.10
N GLU A 83 0.61 -18.10 -5.06
CA GLU A 83 -0.33 -17.75 -6.14
C GLU A 83 -0.42 -16.22 -6.30
N ALA A 84 -0.44 -15.48 -5.19
CA ALA A 84 -0.42 -14.01 -5.23
C ALA A 84 0.88 -13.46 -5.85
N VAL A 85 2.04 -14.08 -5.59
CA VAL A 85 3.30 -13.73 -6.27
C VAL A 85 3.20 -13.96 -7.78
N GLN A 86 2.57 -15.07 -8.21
CA GLN A 86 2.34 -15.34 -9.64
C GLN A 86 1.46 -14.26 -10.26
N LEU A 87 0.31 -13.97 -9.67
CA LEU A 87 -0.60 -12.92 -10.15
C LEU A 87 0.09 -11.56 -10.23
N THR A 88 0.91 -11.21 -9.22
CA THR A 88 1.68 -9.97 -9.20
C THR A 88 2.63 -9.87 -10.40
N ALA A 89 3.30 -10.96 -10.75
CA ALA A 89 4.17 -11.03 -11.91
C ALA A 89 3.39 -10.92 -13.23
N ASP A 90 2.28 -11.64 -13.35
CA ASP A 90 1.46 -11.69 -14.58
C ASP A 90 0.82 -10.32 -14.86
N MET A 91 0.40 -9.60 -13.83
CA MET A 91 -0.12 -8.22 -13.93
C MET A 91 0.99 -7.16 -14.02
N LYS A 92 2.26 -7.54 -13.98
CA LYS A 92 3.42 -6.62 -13.97
C LYS A 92 3.32 -5.56 -12.86
N ALA A 93 2.75 -5.94 -11.72
CA ALA A 93 2.51 -5.02 -10.62
C ALA A 93 3.81 -4.56 -9.94
N GLY A 94 3.82 -3.34 -9.43
CA GLY A 94 4.96 -2.76 -8.73
C GLY A 94 5.35 -3.51 -7.46
N SER A 95 4.36 -4.07 -6.74
CA SER A 95 4.60 -4.87 -5.54
C SER A 95 3.41 -5.77 -5.17
N LEU A 96 3.67 -6.76 -4.30
CA LEU A 96 2.66 -7.50 -3.56
C LEU A 96 2.66 -7.02 -2.12
N VAL A 97 1.55 -6.50 -1.63
CA VAL A 97 1.40 -6.13 -0.22
C VAL A 97 1.28 -7.39 0.63
N VAL A 98 2.05 -7.45 1.73
CA VAL A 98 2.12 -8.65 2.58
C VAL A 98 1.86 -8.30 4.04
N TYR A 99 0.83 -8.91 4.62
CA TYR A 99 0.51 -8.83 6.04
C TYR A 99 0.98 -10.07 6.80
N SER A 100 1.48 -9.87 8.00
CA SER A 100 1.93 -10.99 8.82
C SER A 100 0.77 -11.89 9.30
N GLY A 101 -0.43 -11.36 9.38
CA GLY A 101 -1.54 -11.89 10.17
C GLY A 101 -1.54 -11.35 11.59
N ALA A 102 -2.70 -11.33 12.23
CA ALA A 102 -2.82 -11.01 13.64
C ALA A 102 -2.07 -12.04 14.51
N ARG A 103 -1.80 -11.71 15.75
CA ARG A 103 -1.03 -12.60 16.63
C ARG A 103 -1.73 -13.94 16.97
N SER A 104 -3.06 -14.01 16.86
CA SER A 104 -3.88 -15.23 17.02
C SER A 104 -3.57 -16.07 18.28
N GLY A 105 -3.37 -15.41 19.43
CA GLY A 105 -3.02 -16.08 20.69
C GLY A 105 -1.56 -16.57 20.79
N HIS A 106 -0.77 -16.48 19.74
CA HIS A 106 0.67 -16.80 19.78
C HIS A 106 1.46 -15.80 20.64
N THR A 107 2.58 -16.22 21.19
CA THR A 107 3.56 -15.28 21.71
C THR A 107 4.15 -14.47 20.56
N HIS A 108 4.60 -13.25 20.82
CA HIS A 108 5.20 -12.39 19.80
C HIS A 108 6.36 -13.09 19.05
N ASN A 109 7.25 -13.75 19.78
CA ASN A 109 8.37 -14.50 19.21
C ASN A 109 7.91 -15.65 18.29
N HIS A 110 6.80 -16.32 18.61
CA HIS A 110 6.28 -17.38 17.78
C HIS A 110 5.65 -16.82 16.49
N ALA A 111 4.80 -15.78 16.60
CA ALA A 111 4.23 -15.13 15.45
C ALA A 111 5.32 -14.58 14.50
N ARG A 112 6.35 -13.94 15.07
CA ARG A 112 7.52 -13.44 14.32
C ARG A 112 8.26 -14.58 13.60
N ARG A 113 8.41 -15.73 14.23
CA ARG A 113 9.05 -16.91 13.60
C ARG A 113 8.22 -17.43 12.43
N LEU A 114 6.89 -17.53 12.58
CA LEU A 114 6.00 -17.95 11.50
C LEU A 114 6.12 -17.01 10.29
N PHE A 115 6.06 -15.71 10.53
CA PHE A 115 6.19 -14.72 9.45
C PHE A 115 7.57 -14.76 8.79
N ARG A 116 8.64 -14.91 9.57
CA ARG A 116 9.99 -15.09 9.01
C ARG A 116 10.10 -16.32 8.12
N ASN A 117 9.52 -17.45 8.53
CA ASN A 117 9.50 -18.65 7.71
C ASN A 117 8.71 -18.42 6.43
N ALA A 118 7.53 -17.78 6.49
CA ALA A 118 6.76 -17.45 5.30
C ALA A 118 7.56 -16.58 4.30
N LEU A 119 8.25 -15.54 4.77
CA LEU A 119 9.12 -14.75 3.92
C LEU A 119 10.29 -15.57 3.32
N GLN A 120 10.83 -16.53 4.05
CA GLN A 120 11.85 -17.46 3.53
C GLN A 120 11.30 -18.37 2.41
N ASP A 121 10.05 -18.79 2.53
CA ASP A 121 9.37 -19.61 1.53
C ASP A 121 9.00 -18.80 0.28
N LEU A 122 8.60 -17.53 0.45
CA LEU A 122 8.14 -16.65 -0.64
C LEU A 122 9.26 -16.00 -1.44
N LEU A 123 10.35 -15.57 -0.79
CA LEU A 123 11.41 -14.78 -1.42
C LEU A 123 12.10 -15.46 -2.61
N PRO A 124 12.35 -16.79 -2.64
CA PRO A 124 12.89 -17.45 -3.82
C PRO A 124 11.98 -17.27 -5.05
N CYS A 125 10.66 -17.49 -4.90
CA CYS A 125 9.69 -17.32 -5.96
C CYS A 125 9.57 -15.84 -6.40
N ALA A 126 9.53 -14.91 -5.44
CA ALA A 126 9.48 -13.49 -5.72
C ALA A 126 10.70 -13.03 -6.52
N ARG A 127 11.90 -13.51 -6.18
CA ARG A 127 13.14 -13.23 -6.92
C ARG A 127 13.10 -13.80 -8.33
N GLU A 128 12.69 -15.06 -8.49
CA GLU A 128 12.61 -15.71 -9.80
C GLU A 128 11.68 -14.95 -10.76
N ARG A 129 10.58 -14.40 -10.23
CA ARG A 129 9.55 -13.69 -10.99
C ARG A 129 9.74 -12.17 -11.06
N GLY A 130 10.78 -11.63 -10.41
CA GLY A 130 11.03 -10.20 -10.37
C GLY A 130 10.03 -9.40 -9.52
N VAL A 131 9.29 -10.06 -8.61
CA VAL A 131 8.28 -9.45 -7.75
C VAL A 131 8.92 -8.84 -6.50
N THR A 132 8.42 -7.70 -6.06
CA THR A 132 8.76 -7.10 -4.76
C THR A 132 7.65 -7.39 -3.75
N LEU A 133 8.01 -8.05 -2.65
CA LEU A 133 7.13 -8.21 -1.49
C LEU A 133 7.22 -6.93 -0.64
N ALA A 134 6.09 -6.30 -0.36
CA ALA A 134 6.02 -5.07 0.40
C ALA A 134 5.30 -5.31 1.74
N VAL A 135 6.06 -5.29 2.84
CA VAL A 135 5.52 -5.52 4.19
C VAL A 135 4.94 -4.23 4.74
N GLU A 136 3.74 -4.32 5.28
CA GLU A 136 3.04 -3.18 5.85
C GLU A 136 2.95 -3.25 7.38
N PRO A 137 3.62 -2.36 8.11
CA PRO A 137 3.35 -2.13 9.52
C PRO A 137 2.12 -1.22 9.69
N MET A 138 1.26 -1.55 10.63
CA MET A 138 0.06 -0.78 10.90
C MET A 138 0.09 -0.11 12.26
N HIS A 139 -0.64 0.98 12.41
CA HIS A 139 -0.83 1.64 13.70
C HIS A 139 -1.46 0.68 14.71
N VAL A 140 -0.91 0.63 15.92
CA VAL A 140 -1.33 -0.31 16.98
C VAL A 140 -2.83 -0.23 17.29
N GLY A 141 -3.45 0.93 17.10
CA GLY A 141 -4.87 1.16 17.35
C GLY A 141 -5.82 0.40 16.42
N CYS A 142 -5.37 -0.04 15.24
CA CYS A 142 -6.21 -0.75 14.27
C CYS A 142 -5.59 -2.03 13.69
N ALA A 143 -4.36 -2.37 14.07
CA ALA A 143 -3.63 -3.50 13.51
C ALA A 143 -4.12 -4.89 13.94
N SER A 144 -4.93 -4.97 15.00
CA SER A 144 -5.19 -6.21 15.75
C SER A 144 -5.78 -7.36 14.93
N SER A 145 -6.46 -7.06 13.83
CA SER A 145 -7.06 -8.07 12.93
C SER A 145 -6.20 -8.41 11.71
N TRP A 146 -5.16 -7.60 11.42
CA TRP A 146 -4.41 -7.65 10.17
C TRP A 146 -2.96 -8.08 10.35
N THR A 147 -2.26 -7.46 11.29
CA THR A 147 -0.83 -7.68 11.47
C THR A 147 -0.42 -7.52 12.93
N PHE A 148 0.62 -8.24 13.34
CA PHE A 148 1.26 -7.99 14.62
C PHE A 148 2.44 -7.00 14.51
N LEU A 149 2.80 -6.58 13.30
CA LEU A 149 3.85 -5.60 13.06
C LEU A 149 3.28 -4.19 13.26
N THR A 150 3.54 -3.61 14.41
CA THR A 150 3.05 -2.28 14.80
C THR A 150 4.17 -1.28 15.09
N ASP A 151 5.42 -1.73 14.98
CA ASP A 151 6.61 -0.91 15.16
C ASP A 151 7.40 -0.82 13.86
N LEU A 152 7.67 0.41 13.42
CA LEU A 152 8.38 0.67 12.17
C LEU A 152 9.84 0.19 12.22
N ASP A 153 10.52 0.36 13.34
CA ASP A 153 11.94 -0.03 13.45
C ASP A 153 12.07 -1.55 13.49
N GLU A 154 11.19 -2.24 14.20
CA GLU A 154 11.14 -3.71 14.19
C GLU A 154 10.87 -4.25 12.77
N THR A 155 9.96 -3.62 12.04
CA THR A 155 9.64 -4.01 10.66
C THR A 155 10.82 -3.77 9.72
N LEU A 156 11.50 -2.65 9.85
CA LEU A 156 12.70 -2.36 9.05
C LEU A 156 13.86 -3.31 9.36
N ASP A 157 14.06 -3.64 10.63
CA ASP A 157 15.10 -4.60 11.02
C ASP A 157 14.79 -6.00 10.48
N LEU A 158 13.51 -6.39 10.46
CA LEU A 158 13.07 -7.61 9.81
C LEU A 158 13.41 -7.58 8.32
N ILE A 159 13.00 -6.54 7.59
CA ILE A 159 13.25 -6.39 6.14
C ILE A 159 14.75 -6.44 5.84
N ARG A 160 15.54 -5.66 6.56
CA ARG A 160 17.01 -5.59 6.39
C ARG A 160 17.70 -6.91 6.64
N SER A 161 17.18 -7.72 7.56
CA SER A 161 17.78 -9.01 7.92
C SER A 161 17.79 -10.04 6.78
N TYR A 162 17.02 -9.81 5.70
CA TYR A 162 16.99 -10.68 4.51
C TYR A 162 17.97 -10.24 3.42
N GLU A 163 18.53 -9.03 3.49
CA GLU A 163 19.46 -8.47 2.50
C GLU A 163 18.95 -8.65 1.05
N SER A 164 17.64 -8.58 0.84
CA SER A 164 16.99 -8.83 -0.44
C SER A 164 16.38 -7.55 -1.02
N PRO A 165 16.64 -7.22 -2.31
CA PRO A 165 15.97 -6.11 -2.97
C PRO A 165 14.48 -6.40 -3.24
N HIS A 166 14.06 -7.66 -3.13
CA HIS A 166 12.68 -8.12 -3.32
C HIS A 166 11.84 -8.08 -2.04
N LEU A 167 12.35 -7.55 -0.92
CA LEU A 167 11.61 -7.34 0.30
C LEU A 167 11.73 -5.89 0.74
N LYS A 168 10.62 -5.20 0.75
CA LYS A 168 10.54 -3.76 1.02
C LYS A 168 9.38 -3.42 1.94
N LEU A 169 9.18 -2.14 2.18
CA LEU A 169 8.19 -1.54 3.06
C LEU A 169 7.04 -0.96 2.25
N VAL A 170 5.81 -1.11 2.73
CA VAL A 170 4.71 -0.18 2.44
C VAL A 170 4.80 0.97 3.44
N PHE A 171 4.89 2.19 2.95
CA PHE A 171 4.76 3.38 3.76
C PHE A 171 3.33 3.92 3.64
N ASP A 172 2.46 3.52 4.57
CA ASP A 172 1.13 4.09 4.64
C ASP A 172 1.12 5.31 5.57
N ALA A 173 0.76 6.47 5.00
CA ALA A 173 0.68 7.73 5.75
C ALA A 173 -0.39 7.67 6.86
N TYR A 174 -1.49 6.93 6.67
CA TYR A 174 -2.51 6.76 7.69
C TYR A 174 -1.98 6.03 8.94
N HIS A 175 -1.14 5.02 8.76
CA HIS A 175 -0.58 4.24 9.86
C HIS A 175 0.68 4.88 10.46
N LEU A 176 1.55 5.43 9.62
CA LEU A 176 2.88 5.91 10.03
C LEU A 176 2.96 7.43 10.22
N GLY A 177 2.00 8.19 9.69
CA GLY A 177 1.99 9.65 9.77
C GLY A 177 1.90 10.19 11.21
N HIS A 178 1.44 9.37 12.15
CA HIS A 178 1.38 9.70 13.58
C HIS A 178 2.69 9.45 14.35
N VAL A 179 3.67 8.79 13.71
CA VAL A 179 4.96 8.49 14.36
C VAL A 179 5.73 9.80 14.54
N PRO A 180 6.15 10.14 15.80
CA PRO A 180 6.90 11.37 16.03
C PRO A 180 8.17 11.45 15.18
N GLY A 181 8.37 12.59 14.52
CA GLY A 181 9.55 12.82 13.68
C GLY A 181 9.58 11.98 12.38
N ILE A 182 8.46 11.42 11.93
CA ILE A 182 8.42 10.56 10.75
C ILE A 182 8.98 11.25 9.50
N VAL A 183 8.71 12.54 9.33
CA VAL A 183 9.19 13.32 8.17
C VAL A 183 10.73 13.36 8.12
N ASP A 184 11.38 13.52 9.26
CA ASP A 184 12.85 13.55 9.37
C ASP A 184 13.48 12.17 9.12
N ARG A 185 12.68 11.11 9.24
CA ARG A 185 13.11 9.74 8.99
C ARG A 185 13.03 9.34 7.51
N LEU A 186 12.21 10.00 6.70
CA LEU A 186 11.98 9.66 5.30
C LEU A 186 13.24 9.55 4.44
N PRO A 187 14.29 10.38 4.60
CA PRO A 187 15.53 10.20 3.85
C PRO A 187 16.18 8.82 4.03
N LYS A 188 16.04 8.24 5.22
CA LYS A 188 16.58 6.90 5.53
C LYS A 188 15.62 5.77 5.17
N LEU A 189 14.32 6.06 5.07
CA LEU A 189 13.27 5.10 4.77
C LEU A 189 13.07 4.93 3.27
N THR A 190 13.15 5.99 2.49
CA THR A 190 12.84 6.02 1.04
C THR A 190 13.50 4.88 0.24
N PRO A 191 14.76 4.49 0.44
CA PRO A 191 15.36 3.36 -0.28
C PRO A 191 14.68 2.01 -0.03
N TRP A 192 13.95 1.90 1.09
CA TRP A 192 13.25 0.68 1.51
C TRP A 192 11.79 0.65 1.11
N ILE A 193 11.23 1.76 0.62
CA ILE A 193 9.81 1.87 0.28
C ILE A 193 9.56 1.30 -1.11
N ALA A 194 8.61 0.37 -1.21
CA ALA A 194 8.08 -0.13 -2.47
C ALA A 194 6.83 0.66 -2.90
N LEU A 195 5.95 0.94 -1.95
CA LEU A 195 4.67 1.61 -2.16
C LEU A 195 4.46 2.67 -1.09
N VAL A 196 3.95 3.82 -1.49
CA VAL A 196 3.43 4.85 -0.57
C VAL A 196 1.92 4.85 -0.66
N GLN A 197 1.24 4.59 0.46
CA GLN A 197 -0.21 4.77 0.56
C GLN A 197 -0.52 6.11 1.22
N LEU A 198 -1.50 6.81 0.66
CA LEU A 198 -1.98 8.09 1.12
C LEU A 198 -3.42 7.95 1.61
N GLY A 199 -3.59 8.08 2.90
CA GLY A 199 -4.85 8.31 3.57
C GLY A 199 -4.70 9.48 4.53
N ASP A 200 -5.78 10.15 4.88
CA ASP A 200 -5.75 11.19 5.91
C ASP A 200 -6.59 10.75 7.12
N ALA A 201 -6.34 11.34 8.28
CA ALA A 201 -7.02 11.00 9.52
C ALA A 201 -7.25 12.23 10.39
N LYS A 202 -8.46 12.36 10.94
CA LYS A 202 -8.81 13.42 11.90
C LYS A 202 -8.16 13.20 13.27
N GLN A 203 -7.90 11.94 13.60
CA GLN A 203 -7.29 11.51 14.86
C GLN A 203 -6.49 10.20 14.64
N PRO A 204 -5.60 9.82 15.56
CA PRO A 204 -4.89 8.55 15.48
C PRO A 204 -5.87 7.36 15.37
N PRO A 205 -5.53 6.32 14.58
CA PRO A 205 -6.36 5.13 14.42
C PRO A 205 -6.75 4.50 15.76
N CYS A 206 -8.04 4.17 15.92
CA CYS A 206 -8.58 3.52 17.12
C CYS A 206 -9.72 2.58 16.74
N GLY A 207 -9.54 1.28 16.96
CA GLY A 207 -10.51 0.24 16.57
C GLY A 207 -10.45 -0.07 15.08
N GLU A 208 -11.46 0.31 14.32
CA GLU A 208 -11.49 0.15 12.87
C GLU A 208 -10.68 1.23 12.16
N GLN A 209 -10.31 0.96 10.91
CA GLN A 209 -9.68 1.96 10.06
C GLN A 209 -10.74 3.00 9.65
N ASN A 210 -10.48 4.26 9.95
CA ASN A 210 -11.36 5.37 9.59
C ASN A 210 -10.56 6.51 9.00
N ARG A 211 -10.29 6.40 7.70
CA ARG A 211 -9.62 7.43 6.92
C ARG A 211 -10.64 8.50 6.50
N CYS A 212 -10.19 9.72 6.31
CA CYS A 212 -10.99 10.79 5.72
C CYS A 212 -10.40 11.26 4.38
N ARG A 213 -11.12 12.10 3.67
CA ARG A 213 -10.64 12.71 2.42
C ARG A 213 -9.30 13.39 2.63
N LEU A 214 -8.40 13.29 1.67
CA LEU A 214 -7.10 13.95 1.72
C LEU A 214 -7.25 15.46 1.92
N GLY A 215 -6.49 16.00 2.87
CA GLY A 215 -6.58 17.41 3.28
C GLY A 215 -7.70 17.73 4.26
N SER A 216 -8.51 16.75 4.67
CA SER A 216 -9.57 16.94 5.67
C SER A 216 -9.17 16.45 7.07
N GLY A 217 -7.98 15.87 7.20
CA GLY A 217 -7.43 15.34 8.44
C GLY A 217 -6.35 16.23 9.05
N ALA A 218 -5.55 15.62 9.91
CA ALA A 218 -4.49 16.27 10.66
C ALA A 218 -3.08 15.70 10.35
N LEU A 219 -2.98 14.75 9.42
CA LEU A 219 -1.69 14.17 9.06
C LEU A 219 -0.81 15.17 8.29
N PRO A 220 0.49 15.16 8.49
CA PRO A 220 1.41 16.09 7.82
C PRO A 220 1.69 15.67 6.36
N LEU A 221 0.64 15.44 5.56
CA LEU A 221 0.74 14.87 4.21
C LEU A 221 1.62 15.73 3.29
N GLN A 222 1.51 17.06 3.36
CA GLN A 222 2.37 17.95 2.59
C GLN A 222 3.86 17.74 2.90
N ALA A 223 4.20 17.67 4.19
CA ALA A 223 5.59 17.47 4.60
C ALA A 223 6.10 16.07 4.21
N ILE A 224 5.25 15.04 4.32
CA ILE A 224 5.55 13.66 3.93
C ILE A 224 5.83 13.59 2.43
N VAL A 225 4.90 14.04 1.58
CA VAL A 225 5.04 13.98 0.12
C VAL A 225 6.25 14.79 -0.34
N SER A 226 6.42 16.01 0.21
CA SER A 226 7.58 16.85 -0.10
C SER A 226 8.92 16.19 0.27
N ALA A 227 8.99 15.51 1.41
CA ALA A 227 10.21 14.81 1.83
C ALA A 227 10.48 13.59 0.92
N LEU A 228 9.47 12.79 0.59
CA LEU A 228 9.59 11.64 -0.32
C LEU A 228 10.11 12.07 -1.70
N VAL A 229 9.51 13.11 -2.29
CA VAL A 229 9.92 13.64 -3.61
C VAL A 229 11.36 14.15 -3.55
N ARG A 230 11.73 14.94 -2.53
CA ARG A 230 13.10 15.42 -2.35
C ARG A 230 14.12 14.29 -2.15
N CYS A 231 13.70 13.17 -1.57
CA CYS A 231 14.54 11.98 -1.38
C CYS A 231 14.60 11.07 -2.62
N GLY A 232 13.99 11.48 -3.73
CA GLY A 232 14.03 10.75 -4.99
C GLY A 232 13.04 9.59 -5.09
N TYR A 233 11.98 9.55 -4.26
CA TYR A 233 10.91 8.59 -4.46
C TYR A 233 10.28 8.79 -5.84
N ALA A 234 10.20 7.73 -6.62
CA ALA A 234 9.70 7.74 -8.00
C ALA A 234 8.67 6.62 -8.27
N GLY A 235 8.09 6.07 -7.21
CA GLY A 235 7.04 5.05 -7.27
C GLY A 235 5.64 5.63 -7.36
N ASP A 236 4.67 4.81 -6.98
CA ASP A 236 3.25 5.19 -6.94
C ASP A 236 2.89 5.84 -5.59
N LEU A 237 2.10 6.90 -5.65
CA LEU A 237 1.33 7.42 -4.53
C LEU A 237 -0.07 6.83 -4.65
N ASP A 238 -0.34 5.79 -3.87
CA ASP A 238 -1.57 5.03 -3.90
C ASP A 238 -2.57 5.61 -2.89
N ILE A 239 -3.71 6.06 -3.36
CA ILE A 239 -4.73 6.69 -2.51
C ILE A 239 -5.64 5.60 -1.98
N GLU A 240 -5.59 5.39 -0.67
CA GLU A 240 -6.42 4.42 0.04
C GLU A 240 -7.30 5.13 1.06
N LEU A 241 -8.60 5.14 0.80
CA LEU A 241 -9.60 5.81 1.63
C LEU A 241 -10.72 4.83 1.98
N MET A 242 -10.85 4.51 3.26
CA MET A 242 -11.91 3.68 3.81
C MET A 242 -12.28 4.16 5.21
N GLY A 243 -13.53 4.00 5.60
CA GLY A 243 -14.01 4.38 6.91
C GLY A 243 -15.45 4.90 6.89
N GLU A 244 -16.03 5.11 8.07
CA GLU A 244 -17.42 5.55 8.24
C GLU A 244 -17.76 6.83 7.49
N ASP A 245 -16.86 7.82 7.51
CA ASP A 245 -17.03 9.09 6.79
C ASP A 245 -17.11 8.90 5.25
N LEU A 246 -16.74 7.71 4.76
CA LEU A 246 -16.63 7.37 3.34
C LEU A 246 -17.51 6.17 2.95
N GLU A 247 -18.43 5.71 3.79
CA GLU A 247 -19.29 4.56 3.49
C GLU A 247 -20.22 4.78 2.29
N ASN A 248 -20.73 6.00 2.11
CA ASN A 248 -21.66 6.34 1.03
C ASN A 248 -21.25 7.58 0.20
N PRO A 249 -19.99 7.73 -0.22
CA PRO A 249 -19.60 8.85 -1.04
C PRO A 249 -20.08 8.68 -2.48
N ASP A 250 -20.19 9.78 -3.19
CA ASP A 250 -20.11 9.75 -4.65
C ASP A 250 -18.65 9.45 -5.02
N TYR A 251 -18.41 8.26 -5.55
CA TYR A 251 -17.04 7.84 -5.89
C TYR A 251 -16.42 8.67 -7.01
N VAL A 252 -17.21 9.15 -7.98
CA VAL A 252 -16.68 10.01 -9.04
C VAL A 252 -16.18 11.34 -8.46
N GLU A 253 -16.95 11.95 -7.55
CA GLU A 253 -16.52 13.15 -6.82
C GLU A 253 -15.29 12.86 -5.93
N LEU A 254 -15.25 11.69 -5.29
CA LEU A 254 -14.13 11.30 -4.44
C LEU A 254 -12.83 11.13 -5.25
N LEU A 255 -12.90 10.53 -6.44
CA LEU A 255 -11.76 10.40 -7.35
C LEU A 255 -11.22 11.77 -7.78
N ASP A 256 -12.11 12.66 -8.21
CA ASP A 256 -11.74 14.01 -8.64
C ASP A 256 -11.12 14.84 -7.50
N HIS A 257 -11.71 14.75 -6.29
CA HIS A 257 -11.14 15.37 -5.10
C HIS A 257 -9.74 14.82 -4.79
N SER A 258 -9.61 13.50 -4.75
CA SER A 258 -8.36 12.82 -4.40
C SER A 258 -7.23 13.18 -5.37
N ARG A 259 -7.52 13.15 -6.67
CA ARG A 259 -6.56 13.54 -7.70
C ARG A 259 -6.11 14.99 -7.53
N ARG A 260 -7.05 15.92 -7.33
CA ARG A 260 -6.71 17.34 -7.11
C ARG A 260 -5.84 17.53 -5.87
N ALA A 261 -6.20 16.90 -4.77
CA ALA A 261 -5.44 16.97 -3.52
C ALA A 261 -3.99 16.51 -3.71
N VAL A 262 -3.74 15.34 -4.35
CA VAL A 262 -2.37 14.87 -4.57
C VAL A 262 -1.62 15.76 -5.55
N CYS A 263 -2.26 16.27 -6.60
CA CYS A 263 -1.63 17.23 -7.52
C CYS A 263 -1.21 18.53 -6.80
N GLU A 264 -1.95 18.99 -5.79
CA GLU A 264 -1.59 20.12 -4.95
C GLU A 264 -0.38 19.80 -4.07
N LEU A 265 -0.39 18.65 -3.37
CA LEU A 265 0.73 18.17 -2.58
C LEU A 265 2.03 18.09 -3.40
N LEU A 266 1.95 17.62 -4.65
CA LEU A 266 3.12 17.51 -5.54
C LEU A 266 3.60 18.87 -6.06
N ARG A 267 2.71 19.80 -6.38
CA ARG A 267 3.06 21.15 -6.83
C ARG A 267 3.89 21.91 -5.78
N ASP A 268 3.44 21.84 -4.55
CA ASP A 268 4.08 22.52 -3.43
C ASP A 268 5.37 21.80 -2.98
N SER A 269 5.62 20.61 -3.52
CA SER A 269 6.83 19.82 -3.24
C SER A 269 7.97 20.10 -4.22
N SER A 270 7.70 20.74 -5.37
CA SER A 270 8.73 21.11 -6.34
C SER A 270 9.57 22.29 -5.79
N PRO A 271 10.91 22.23 -5.86
CA PRO A 271 11.71 23.38 -5.47
C PRO A 271 11.31 24.57 -6.33
N SER A 272 10.85 25.65 -5.70
CA SER A 272 10.67 26.92 -6.40
C SER A 272 11.98 27.25 -7.09
N LEU A 273 11.97 27.32 -8.43
CA LEU A 273 13.05 27.92 -9.19
C LEU A 273 13.19 29.35 -8.68
N SER A 274 14.14 29.58 -7.77
CA SER A 274 14.54 30.92 -7.39
C SER A 274 15.10 31.56 -8.66
N VAL A 275 14.29 32.40 -9.30
CA VAL A 275 14.78 33.32 -10.29
C VAL A 275 15.66 34.31 -9.51
N THR A 276 16.96 34.05 -9.54
CA THR A 276 17.94 35.09 -9.20
C THR A 276 17.86 36.10 -10.30
N SER A 277 17.17 37.19 -10.03
CA SER A 277 17.30 38.43 -10.82
C SER A 277 18.65 39.02 -10.48
N ASP A 278 19.59 38.88 -11.41
CA ASP A 278 20.77 39.73 -11.51
C ASP A 278 20.39 41.12 -12.04
#